data_c585088cdd3ca8966d8c1b3218c40652
#
_entry.id   c585088cdd3ca8966d8c1b3218c40652
#
_cell.length_a   1.000
_cell.length_b   1.000
_cell.length_c   1.000
_cell.angle_alpha   90.00
_cell.angle_beta   90.00
_cell.angle_gamma   90.00
#
_symmetry.space_group_name_H-M   'P 1'
#
loop_
_entity.id
_entity.type
_entity.pdbx_description
1 polymer ?
#
loop_
_entity_poly.entity_id
_entity_poly.type
_entity_poly.pdbx_seq_one_letter_code
_entity_poly.pdbx_strand_id
1 'polypeptide(L)'
;MAASNNKVYYGEYSLKRWIELILKSGVVLPPYQRFFVWKEEQTVKLLKSIKDYNYLPAVTIGIGKNPETGKKANMILDGQQRLTSILLAYLGKFPKRKNPVSRKKYADENDMPATEEDDELLSEWTIKDLVAMGSDKTSILTKINTEFANSYTDFAIDGINMTDSFLSKHFIHFAYLVPDAGSSELEKSKYFANVFHSINREGTKLTPQESRAALYYQGGNYQAELEPEFCKGITANNSQMDFVRSLALLSNYNKVGAKRTARGYIYVGSRETLYEEFVLAYVLKEPDNEKFLLDWEHYAANLEKLKNALDELGLKDRKCATIIELDYFFNGLIYYLLVKGKDYDLAKWNETKTVIEKLIDSADQKHKDYPGQLQHLRKRIEESVDAYKSMFGIT
;
A
#
# COMPACT_ATOMS: atom_id res chain seq x y z
N MET A 1 0.86 -21.47 24.66
CA MET A 1 0.06 -21.06 23.50
C MET A 1 -0.73 -22.27 23.03
N ALA A 2 -2.05 -22.20 22.97
CA ALA A 2 -2.87 -23.28 22.39
C ALA A 2 -2.50 -23.43 20.91
N ALA A 3 -2.33 -24.65 20.43
CA ALA A 3 -2.05 -24.89 19.02
C ALA A 3 -3.24 -24.36 18.18
N SER A 4 -2.94 -23.51 17.21
CA SER A 4 -3.95 -22.99 16.29
C SER A 4 -4.48 -24.15 15.42
N ASN A 5 -5.80 -24.36 15.42
CA ASN A 5 -6.47 -25.38 14.61
C ASN A 5 -6.85 -24.86 13.22
N ASN A 6 -6.05 -23.96 12.64
CA ASN A 6 -6.24 -23.50 11.27
C ASN A 6 -6.17 -24.69 10.29
N LYS A 7 -7.06 -24.70 9.30
CA LYS A 7 -7.12 -25.78 8.29
C LYS A 7 -6.90 -25.21 6.90
N VAL A 8 -6.31 -26.02 6.03
CA VAL A 8 -6.17 -25.70 4.61
C VAL A 8 -6.82 -26.84 3.82
N TYR A 9 -7.75 -26.48 2.95
CA TYR A 9 -8.39 -27.40 2.01
C TYR A 9 -7.90 -27.09 0.60
N TYR A 10 -7.63 -28.14 -0.16
CA TYR A 10 -7.21 -28.00 -1.56
C TYR A 10 -8.31 -28.55 -2.47
N GLY A 11 -8.47 -27.90 -3.60
CA GLY A 11 -9.43 -28.30 -4.63
C GLY A 11 -9.16 -27.60 -5.95
N GLU A 12 -10.05 -27.81 -6.90
CA GLU A 12 -9.98 -27.16 -8.20
C GLU A 12 -11.36 -26.67 -8.63
N TYR A 13 -11.38 -25.56 -9.36
CA TYR A 13 -12.58 -25.10 -10.07
C TYR A 13 -12.26 -24.94 -11.54
N SER A 14 -13.25 -25.26 -12.40
CA SER A 14 -13.18 -24.93 -13.82
C SER A 14 -13.08 -23.40 -14.00
N LEU A 15 -12.52 -22.95 -15.13
CA LEU A 15 -12.48 -21.51 -15.45
C LEU A 15 -13.89 -20.91 -15.45
N LYS A 16 -14.88 -21.68 -15.95
CA LYS A 16 -16.30 -21.29 -15.90
C LYS A 16 -16.73 -20.97 -14.48
N ARG A 17 -16.42 -21.86 -13.52
CA ARG A 17 -16.79 -21.68 -12.12
C ARG A 17 -16.09 -20.47 -11.49
N TRP A 18 -14.82 -20.25 -11.79
CA TRP A 18 -14.11 -19.07 -11.32
C TRP A 18 -14.75 -17.77 -11.81
N ILE A 19 -15.08 -17.69 -13.12
CA ILE A 19 -15.76 -16.53 -13.71
C ILE A 19 -17.11 -16.29 -13.04
N GLU A 20 -17.91 -17.33 -12.83
CA GLU A 20 -19.19 -17.22 -12.11
C GLU A 20 -19.02 -16.69 -10.68
N LEU A 21 -18.03 -17.20 -9.95
CA LEU A 21 -17.76 -16.74 -8.58
C LEU A 21 -17.36 -15.27 -8.55
N ILE A 22 -16.55 -14.81 -9.49
CA ILE A 22 -16.14 -13.41 -9.60
C ILE A 22 -17.36 -12.53 -9.91
N LEU A 23 -18.09 -12.85 -10.98
CA LEU A 23 -19.22 -12.04 -11.46
C LEU A 23 -20.37 -11.96 -10.47
N LYS A 24 -20.57 -13.01 -9.64
CA LYS A 24 -21.60 -13.03 -8.58
C LYS A 24 -21.08 -12.62 -7.21
N SER A 25 -19.89 -12.04 -7.12
CA SER A 25 -19.24 -11.64 -5.87
C SER A 25 -19.11 -12.79 -4.85
N GLY A 26 -19.04 -14.03 -5.32
CA GLY A 26 -18.76 -15.20 -4.49
C GLY A 26 -17.31 -15.27 -4.02
N VAL A 27 -16.42 -14.56 -4.72
CA VAL A 27 -15.06 -14.23 -4.31
C VAL A 27 -14.84 -12.72 -4.45
N VAL A 28 -14.15 -12.13 -3.50
CA VAL A 28 -13.89 -10.68 -3.45
C VAL A 28 -12.41 -10.40 -3.20
N LEU A 29 -11.96 -9.19 -3.54
CA LEU A 29 -10.63 -8.73 -3.20
C LEU A 29 -10.62 -8.10 -1.82
N PRO A 30 -9.66 -8.45 -0.94
CA PRO A 30 -9.39 -7.68 0.25
C PRO A 30 -9.02 -6.23 -0.10
N PRO A 31 -9.22 -5.27 0.81
CA PRO A 31 -8.94 -3.85 0.54
C PRO A 31 -7.46 -3.56 0.29
N TYR A 32 -6.55 -4.38 0.81
CA TYR A 32 -5.11 -4.27 0.66
C TYR A 32 -4.54 -4.92 -0.61
N GLN A 33 -5.37 -5.49 -1.49
CA GLN A 33 -4.89 -6.04 -2.75
C GLN A 33 -4.46 -4.92 -3.69
N ARG A 34 -3.31 -5.15 -4.34
CA ARG A 34 -2.77 -4.23 -5.35
C ARG A 34 -3.65 -4.17 -6.59
N PHE A 35 -3.42 -3.14 -7.40
CA PHE A 35 -4.04 -2.99 -8.71
C PHE A 35 -3.63 -4.11 -9.69
N PHE A 36 -4.34 -4.22 -10.81
CA PHE A 36 -3.96 -5.13 -11.87
C PHE A 36 -2.74 -4.57 -12.62
N VAL A 37 -1.62 -5.30 -12.54
CA VAL A 37 -0.32 -4.84 -13.08
C VAL A 37 0.19 -5.68 -14.27
N TRP A 38 -0.45 -6.81 -14.58
CA TRP A 38 -0.02 -7.66 -15.67
C TRP A 38 -0.27 -7.03 -17.04
N LYS A 39 0.71 -7.19 -17.94
CA LYS A 39 0.62 -6.82 -19.35
C LYS A 39 -0.14 -7.89 -20.14
N GLU A 40 -0.53 -7.58 -21.38
CA GLU A 40 -1.18 -8.53 -22.28
C GLU A 40 -0.35 -9.81 -22.47
N GLU A 41 0.98 -9.68 -22.62
CA GLU A 41 1.90 -10.81 -22.81
C GLU A 41 1.86 -11.80 -21.63
N GLN A 42 1.75 -11.30 -20.40
CA GLN A 42 1.65 -12.14 -19.22
C GLN A 42 0.30 -12.88 -19.19
N THR A 43 -0.77 -12.20 -19.59
CA THR A 43 -2.11 -12.80 -19.73
C THR A 43 -2.10 -13.88 -20.81
N VAL A 44 -1.50 -13.62 -21.99
CA VAL A 44 -1.34 -14.60 -23.08
C VAL A 44 -0.55 -15.81 -22.59
N LYS A 45 0.58 -15.60 -21.89
CA LYS A 45 1.40 -16.67 -21.34
C LYS A 45 0.61 -17.54 -20.34
N LEU A 46 -0.17 -16.93 -19.48
CA LEU A 46 -1.04 -17.66 -18.54
C LEU A 46 -2.04 -18.55 -19.29
N LEU A 47 -2.77 -17.99 -20.25
CA LEU A 47 -3.81 -18.73 -20.97
C LEU A 47 -3.23 -19.87 -21.84
N LYS A 48 -2.03 -19.69 -22.40
CA LYS A 48 -1.28 -20.77 -23.06
C LYS A 48 -0.90 -21.86 -22.06
N SER A 49 -0.38 -21.49 -20.89
CA SER A 49 -0.07 -22.47 -19.84
C SER A 49 -1.30 -23.26 -19.37
N ILE A 50 -2.46 -22.61 -19.28
CA ILE A 50 -3.73 -23.29 -18.97
C ILE A 50 -4.12 -24.26 -20.08
N LYS A 51 -4.07 -23.81 -21.36
CA LYS A 51 -4.38 -24.64 -22.52
C LYS A 51 -3.51 -25.90 -22.59
N ASP A 52 -2.23 -25.74 -22.29
CA ASP A 52 -1.22 -26.81 -22.41
C ASP A 52 -1.10 -27.62 -21.10
N TYR A 53 -2.01 -27.42 -20.14
CA TYR A 53 -2.02 -28.09 -18.83
C TYR A 53 -0.71 -28.00 -18.05
N ASN A 54 0.02 -26.91 -18.22
CA ASN A 54 1.23 -26.64 -17.44
C ASN A 54 0.88 -26.33 -15.98
N TYR A 55 1.82 -26.64 -15.07
CA TYR A 55 1.65 -26.32 -13.66
C TYR A 55 1.44 -24.82 -13.43
N LEU A 56 0.43 -24.51 -12.63
CA LEU A 56 0.15 -23.17 -12.12
C LEU A 56 -0.01 -23.22 -10.59
N PRO A 57 0.56 -22.25 -9.87
CA PRO A 57 0.33 -22.16 -8.43
C PRO A 57 -1.17 -22.04 -8.12
N ALA A 58 -1.61 -22.65 -7.01
CA ALA A 58 -2.99 -22.56 -6.56
C ALA A 58 -3.38 -21.11 -6.24
N VAL A 59 -4.65 -20.76 -6.47
CA VAL A 59 -5.24 -19.53 -5.97
C VAL A 59 -5.48 -19.68 -4.47
N THR A 60 -5.03 -18.75 -3.65
CA THR A 60 -5.25 -18.81 -2.21
C THR A 60 -6.48 -18.00 -1.82
N ILE A 61 -7.41 -18.63 -1.13
CA ILE A 61 -8.68 -18.04 -0.70
C ILE A 61 -8.79 -18.13 0.83
N GLY A 62 -9.25 -17.07 1.47
CA GLY A 62 -9.57 -17.04 2.89
C GLY A 62 -11.02 -16.66 3.15
N ILE A 63 -11.61 -17.15 4.25
CA ILE A 63 -12.95 -16.71 4.70
C ILE A 63 -12.80 -15.43 5.50
N GLY A 64 -13.41 -14.33 5.04
CA GLY A 64 -13.45 -13.06 5.75
C GLY A 64 -14.78 -12.35 5.62
N LYS A 65 -14.80 -11.06 5.96
CA LYS A 65 -15.94 -10.18 5.72
C LYS A 65 -15.68 -9.33 4.47
N ASN A 66 -16.66 -9.24 3.60
CA ASN A 66 -16.61 -8.27 2.50
C ASN A 66 -16.55 -6.87 3.10
N PRO A 67 -15.52 -6.05 2.76
CA PRO A 67 -15.34 -4.73 3.35
C PRO A 67 -16.51 -3.76 3.08
N GLU A 68 -17.22 -3.94 1.94
CA GLU A 68 -18.29 -3.06 1.50
C GLU A 68 -19.65 -3.43 2.12
N THR A 69 -19.92 -4.73 2.26
CA THR A 69 -21.23 -5.23 2.71
C THR A 69 -21.24 -5.74 4.15
N GLY A 70 -20.07 -5.93 4.76
CA GLY A 70 -19.91 -6.57 6.07
C GLY A 70 -20.29 -8.05 6.11
N LYS A 71 -20.77 -8.64 5.00
CA LYS A 71 -21.18 -10.03 4.91
C LYS A 71 -19.98 -10.95 4.75
N LYS A 72 -20.17 -12.22 5.19
CA LYS A 72 -19.16 -13.27 4.99
C LYS A 72 -18.88 -13.47 3.50
N ALA A 73 -17.60 -13.45 3.12
CA ALA A 73 -17.17 -13.63 1.73
C ALA A 73 -15.85 -14.40 1.66
N ASN A 74 -15.59 -15.00 0.51
CA ASN A 74 -14.32 -15.61 0.20
C ASN A 74 -13.38 -14.53 -0.37
N MET A 75 -12.29 -14.26 0.31
CA MET A 75 -11.29 -13.28 -0.09
C MET A 75 -10.16 -13.94 -0.87
N ILE A 76 -9.81 -13.38 -2.02
CA ILE A 76 -8.66 -13.83 -2.82
C ILE A 76 -7.40 -13.24 -2.17
N LEU A 77 -6.59 -14.08 -1.54
CA LEU A 77 -5.34 -13.68 -0.90
C LEU A 77 -4.15 -13.74 -1.87
N ASP A 78 -4.17 -14.68 -2.81
CA ASP A 78 -3.24 -14.76 -3.95
C ASP A 78 -3.96 -15.25 -5.21
N GLY A 79 -3.41 -14.90 -6.37
CA GLY A 79 -3.96 -15.28 -7.68
C GLY A 79 -4.88 -14.23 -8.30
N GLN A 80 -5.00 -13.03 -7.71
CA GLN A 80 -5.76 -11.92 -8.27
C GLN A 80 -5.40 -11.64 -9.73
N GLN A 81 -4.12 -11.49 -10.05
CA GLN A 81 -3.66 -11.20 -11.42
C GLN A 81 -4.10 -12.29 -12.40
N ARG A 82 -4.00 -13.55 -11.99
CA ARG A 82 -4.42 -14.71 -12.80
C ARG A 82 -5.92 -14.73 -13.06
N LEU A 83 -6.73 -14.56 -12.01
CA LEU A 83 -8.19 -14.56 -12.13
C LEU A 83 -8.70 -13.36 -12.93
N THR A 84 -8.09 -12.18 -12.72
CA THR A 84 -8.38 -10.99 -13.52
C THR A 84 -8.07 -11.21 -15.00
N SER A 85 -6.92 -11.80 -15.34
CA SER A 85 -6.51 -12.12 -16.71
C SER A 85 -7.47 -13.08 -17.39
N ILE A 86 -7.97 -14.08 -16.67
CA ILE A 86 -8.97 -15.04 -17.20
C ILE A 86 -10.28 -14.33 -17.50
N LEU A 87 -10.74 -13.45 -16.60
CA LEU A 87 -11.97 -12.67 -16.82
C LEU A 87 -11.83 -11.74 -18.02
N LEU A 88 -10.70 -11.04 -18.16
CA LEU A 88 -10.42 -10.16 -19.31
C LEU A 88 -10.42 -10.93 -20.62
N ALA A 89 -9.77 -12.10 -20.67
CA ALA A 89 -9.79 -12.97 -21.85
C ALA A 89 -11.20 -13.49 -22.17
N TYR A 90 -11.99 -13.85 -21.16
CA TYR A 90 -13.40 -14.21 -21.33
C TYR A 90 -14.24 -13.08 -21.91
N LEU A 91 -14.02 -11.86 -21.46
CA LEU A 91 -14.71 -10.68 -22.00
C LEU A 91 -14.21 -10.30 -23.40
N GLY A 92 -13.00 -10.69 -23.78
CA GLY A 92 -12.34 -10.26 -25.02
C GLY A 92 -11.94 -8.79 -24.99
N LYS A 93 -11.65 -8.26 -23.82
CA LYS A 93 -11.28 -6.86 -23.58
C LYS A 93 -10.05 -6.77 -22.67
N PHE A 94 -9.20 -5.79 -22.92
CA PHE A 94 -8.06 -5.48 -22.05
C PHE A 94 -8.07 -3.99 -21.70
N PRO A 95 -7.84 -3.60 -20.45
CA PRO A 95 -7.86 -2.19 -20.08
C PRO A 95 -6.66 -1.48 -20.72
N LYS A 96 -6.94 -0.36 -21.42
CA LYS A 96 -5.89 0.54 -21.91
C LYS A 96 -5.15 1.13 -20.72
N ARG A 97 -3.84 1.13 -20.80
CA ARG A 97 -3.04 1.92 -19.90
C ARG A 97 -3.32 3.38 -20.22
N LYS A 98 -3.81 4.14 -19.26
CA LYS A 98 -3.78 5.60 -19.38
C LYS A 98 -2.32 5.98 -19.42
N ASN A 99 -1.99 7.08 -20.17
CA ASN A 99 -0.65 7.66 -20.16
C ASN A 99 -0.04 7.55 -18.76
N PRO A 100 1.23 7.21 -18.64
CA PRO A 100 1.84 6.89 -17.36
C PRO A 100 1.57 8.02 -16.38
N VAL A 101 0.51 7.84 -15.58
CA VAL A 101 0.50 8.49 -14.29
C VAL A 101 1.55 7.69 -13.56
N SER A 102 2.70 8.30 -13.31
CA SER A 102 3.78 7.70 -12.58
C SER A 102 3.16 6.87 -11.46
N ARG A 103 3.52 5.59 -11.39
CA ARG A 103 3.13 4.76 -10.24
C ARG A 103 3.40 5.63 -9.04
N LYS A 104 2.41 5.80 -8.16
CA LYS A 104 2.60 6.53 -6.91
C LYS A 104 3.70 5.83 -6.14
N LYS A 105 4.95 6.16 -6.48
CA LYS A 105 6.12 5.69 -5.79
C LYS A 105 6.24 6.57 -4.56
N TYR A 106 6.33 5.96 -3.42
CA TYR A 106 6.64 6.70 -2.21
C TYR A 106 8.06 7.25 -2.29
N ALA A 107 8.23 8.47 -1.84
CA ALA A 107 9.54 9.08 -1.71
C ALA A 107 10.41 8.20 -0.82
N ASP A 108 11.52 7.73 -1.37
CA ASP A 108 12.48 6.93 -0.64
C ASP A 108 13.67 7.77 -0.17
N GLU A 109 14.42 7.20 0.75
CA GLU A 109 15.55 7.89 1.39
C GLU A 109 16.78 8.04 0.49
N ASN A 110 16.82 7.38 -0.66
CA ASN A 110 17.88 7.54 -1.65
C ASN A 110 17.57 8.64 -2.66
N ASP A 111 16.38 9.22 -2.60
CA ASP A 111 15.93 10.27 -3.51
C ASP A 111 16.00 9.86 -5.00
N MET A 112 15.84 8.57 -5.26
CA MET A 112 15.89 8.05 -6.61
C MET A 112 14.63 8.46 -7.39
N PRO A 113 14.78 9.00 -8.61
CA PRO A 113 13.62 9.27 -9.47
C PRO A 113 12.88 7.95 -9.80
N ALA A 114 11.58 8.06 -10.06
CA ALA A 114 10.83 6.94 -10.60
C ALA A 114 11.50 6.47 -11.92
N THR A 115 11.67 5.16 -12.07
CA THR A 115 12.23 4.60 -13.31
C THR A 115 11.15 4.49 -14.38
N GLU A 116 11.54 4.51 -15.68
CA GLU A 116 10.58 4.35 -16.79
C GLU A 116 9.80 3.03 -16.70
N GLU A 117 10.36 1.99 -16.10
CA GLU A 117 9.66 0.72 -15.82
C GLU A 117 8.49 0.87 -14.85
N ASP A 118 8.55 1.87 -13.97
CA ASP A 118 7.46 2.19 -13.03
C ASP A 118 6.31 2.93 -13.72
N ASP A 119 6.54 3.56 -14.89
CA ASP A 119 5.56 4.38 -15.60
C ASP A 119 4.54 3.58 -16.43
N GLU A 120 4.75 2.27 -16.61
CA GLU A 120 3.90 1.43 -17.45
C GLU A 120 2.68 0.83 -16.74
N LEU A 121 2.37 1.19 -15.51
CA LEU A 121 1.32 0.55 -14.74
C LEU A 121 -0.06 1.18 -14.97
N LEU A 122 -1.07 0.31 -15.01
CA LEU A 122 -2.48 0.71 -14.96
C LEU A 122 -2.74 1.44 -13.66
N SER A 123 -3.08 2.73 -13.74
CA SER A 123 -3.44 3.50 -12.57
C SER A 123 -4.75 2.97 -11.98
N GLU A 124 -4.70 2.48 -10.75
CA GLU A 124 -5.84 2.24 -9.87
C GLU A 124 -6.98 1.36 -10.43
N TRP A 125 -6.71 0.45 -11.39
CA TRP A 125 -7.69 -0.46 -11.95
C TRP A 125 -7.62 -1.85 -11.30
N THR A 126 -8.78 -2.39 -10.97
CA THR A 126 -8.93 -3.72 -10.36
C THR A 126 -10.07 -4.50 -11.01
N ILE A 127 -10.18 -5.78 -10.70
CA ILE A 127 -11.32 -6.60 -11.10
C ILE A 127 -12.66 -6.06 -10.58
N LYS A 128 -12.65 -5.27 -9.48
CA LYS A 128 -13.86 -4.62 -8.94
C LYS A 128 -14.49 -3.66 -9.94
N ASP A 129 -13.67 -2.96 -10.72
CA ASP A 129 -14.15 -2.04 -11.74
C ASP A 129 -14.98 -2.75 -12.81
N LEU A 130 -14.60 -3.99 -13.19
CA LEU A 130 -15.42 -4.80 -14.09
C LEU A 130 -16.70 -5.30 -13.45
N VAL A 131 -16.62 -5.80 -12.22
CA VAL A 131 -17.80 -6.33 -11.50
C VAL A 131 -18.80 -5.22 -11.19
N ALA A 132 -18.36 -3.99 -10.98
CA ALA A 132 -19.24 -2.82 -10.83
C ALA A 132 -20.02 -2.46 -12.12
N MET A 133 -19.54 -2.91 -13.29
CA MET A 133 -20.23 -2.70 -14.57
C MET A 133 -21.39 -3.68 -14.80
N GLY A 134 -21.38 -4.85 -14.17
CA GLY A 134 -22.43 -5.85 -14.31
C GLY A 134 -22.08 -7.21 -13.76
N SER A 135 -23.08 -8.09 -13.67
CA SER A 135 -22.95 -9.44 -13.12
C SER A 135 -22.86 -10.55 -14.19
N ASP A 136 -22.79 -10.17 -15.47
CA ASP A 136 -22.70 -11.08 -16.62
C ASP A 136 -21.92 -10.42 -17.78
N LYS A 137 -21.48 -11.25 -18.74
CA LYS A 137 -20.70 -10.80 -19.89
C LYS A 137 -21.37 -9.70 -20.70
N THR A 138 -22.67 -9.84 -20.95
CA THR A 138 -23.42 -8.93 -21.82
C THR A 138 -23.52 -7.55 -21.18
N SER A 139 -23.91 -7.48 -19.91
CA SER A 139 -24.02 -6.21 -19.18
C SER A 139 -22.68 -5.47 -19.10
N ILE A 140 -21.59 -6.20 -18.81
CA ILE A 140 -20.25 -5.59 -18.76
C ILE A 140 -19.83 -5.07 -20.13
N LEU A 141 -19.96 -5.87 -21.18
CA LEU A 141 -19.58 -5.45 -22.54
C LEU A 141 -20.44 -4.29 -23.05
N THR A 142 -21.72 -4.24 -22.72
CA THR A 142 -22.59 -3.09 -23.05
C THR A 142 -22.02 -1.82 -22.40
N LYS A 143 -21.74 -1.81 -21.11
CA LYS A 143 -21.15 -0.64 -20.44
C LYS A 143 -19.78 -0.28 -20.97
N ILE A 144 -18.90 -1.26 -21.22
CA ILE A 144 -17.59 -0.98 -21.83
C ILE A 144 -17.77 -0.26 -23.16
N ASN A 145 -18.65 -0.74 -24.02
CA ASN A 145 -18.81 -0.19 -25.36
C ASN A 145 -19.56 1.15 -25.40
N THR A 146 -20.40 1.45 -24.42
CA THR A 146 -21.16 2.73 -24.35
C THR A 146 -20.46 3.80 -23.52
N GLU A 147 -19.96 3.44 -22.33
CA GLU A 147 -19.47 4.43 -21.37
C GLU A 147 -17.91 4.46 -21.31
N PHE A 148 -17.26 3.33 -21.62
CA PHE A 148 -15.81 3.13 -21.42
C PHE A 148 -15.07 2.68 -22.69
N ALA A 149 -15.62 2.92 -23.89
CA ALA A 149 -15.04 2.47 -25.17
C ALA A 149 -13.56 2.89 -25.35
N ASN A 150 -13.21 4.07 -24.87
CA ASN A 150 -11.83 4.58 -24.93
C ASN A 150 -10.90 4.02 -23.86
N SER A 151 -11.42 3.30 -22.87
CA SER A 151 -10.66 2.76 -21.75
C SER A 151 -10.25 1.29 -21.93
N TYR A 152 -10.71 0.62 -22.99
CA TYR A 152 -10.41 -0.79 -23.28
C TYR A 152 -10.03 -0.97 -24.72
N THR A 153 -9.20 -1.99 -24.99
CA THR A 153 -8.89 -2.54 -26.32
C THR A 153 -9.55 -3.89 -26.49
N ASP A 154 -9.81 -4.29 -27.73
CA ASP A 154 -10.16 -5.66 -28.02
C ASP A 154 -8.96 -6.57 -27.74
N PHE A 155 -9.23 -7.72 -27.12
CA PHE A 155 -8.22 -8.67 -26.70
C PHE A 155 -8.59 -10.07 -27.17
N ALA A 156 -7.76 -10.63 -28.04
CA ALA A 156 -7.88 -11.99 -28.53
C ALA A 156 -6.53 -12.71 -28.44
N ILE A 157 -6.57 -14.00 -28.20
CA ILE A 157 -5.35 -14.83 -28.08
C ILE A 157 -5.38 -15.89 -29.17
N ASP A 158 -4.36 -15.89 -30.02
CA ASP A 158 -4.23 -16.85 -31.09
C ASP A 158 -4.31 -18.31 -30.58
N GLY A 159 -5.21 -19.06 -31.20
CA GLY A 159 -5.43 -20.46 -30.88
C GLY A 159 -6.12 -20.73 -29.54
N ILE A 160 -6.67 -19.70 -28.87
CA ILE A 160 -7.46 -19.83 -27.64
C ILE A 160 -8.79 -19.11 -27.80
N ASN A 161 -9.87 -19.85 -27.86
CA ASN A 161 -11.22 -19.32 -27.83
C ASN A 161 -11.85 -19.63 -26.48
N MET A 162 -12.30 -18.61 -25.75
CA MET A 162 -12.95 -18.75 -24.44
C MET A 162 -14.39 -19.27 -24.57
N THR A 163 -14.56 -20.41 -25.28
CA THR A 163 -15.83 -21.08 -25.45
C THR A 163 -16.28 -21.78 -24.16
N ASP A 164 -17.56 -22.12 -24.05
CA ASP A 164 -18.09 -22.87 -22.91
C ASP A 164 -17.35 -24.19 -22.68
N SER A 165 -17.00 -24.89 -23.78
CA SER A 165 -16.20 -26.12 -23.73
C SER A 165 -14.80 -25.87 -23.16
N PHE A 166 -14.11 -24.82 -23.60
CA PHE A 166 -12.78 -24.48 -23.06
C PHE A 166 -12.88 -24.15 -21.58
N LEU A 167 -13.83 -23.31 -21.21
CA LEU A 167 -14.02 -22.86 -19.82
C LEU A 167 -14.39 -24.00 -18.87
N SER A 168 -15.12 -25.00 -19.34
CA SER A 168 -15.56 -26.14 -18.53
C SER A 168 -14.51 -27.23 -18.40
N LYS A 169 -13.56 -27.33 -19.35
CA LYS A 169 -12.53 -28.39 -19.38
C LYS A 169 -11.20 -28.01 -18.79
N HIS A 170 -10.94 -26.71 -18.52
CA HIS A 170 -9.71 -26.26 -17.94
C HIS A 170 -9.96 -25.79 -16.50
N PHE A 171 -9.02 -26.10 -15.61
CA PHE A 171 -9.17 -25.93 -14.16
C PHE A 171 -8.02 -25.12 -13.58
N ILE A 172 -8.28 -24.43 -12.49
CA ILE A 172 -7.26 -23.82 -11.62
C ILE A 172 -7.50 -24.29 -10.20
N HIS A 173 -6.42 -24.75 -9.58
CA HIS A 173 -6.42 -25.21 -8.20
C HIS A 173 -6.58 -24.05 -7.23
N PHE A 174 -7.13 -24.35 -6.06
CA PHE A 174 -7.18 -23.42 -4.95
C PHE A 174 -6.71 -24.05 -3.63
N ALA A 175 -6.18 -23.21 -2.77
CA ALA A 175 -5.95 -23.47 -1.35
C ALA A 175 -6.94 -22.62 -0.55
N TYR A 176 -7.82 -23.26 0.21
CA TYR A 176 -8.86 -22.62 0.98
C TYR A 176 -8.50 -22.59 2.45
N LEU A 177 -8.21 -21.42 2.96
CA LEU A 177 -7.76 -21.20 4.33
C LEU A 177 -8.96 -21.01 5.25
N VAL A 178 -9.10 -21.88 6.22
CA VAL A 178 -10.14 -21.81 7.26
C VAL A 178 -9.47 -21.60 8.62
N PRO A 179 -9.53 -20.38 9.17
CA PRO A 179 -9.08 -20.12 10.52
C PRO A 179 -9.84 -20.95 11.54
N ASP A 180 -9.23 -21.17 12.70
CA ASP A 180 -9.88 -21.82 13.82
C ASP A 180 -11.23 -21.15 14.14
N ALA A 181 -12.26 -21.96 14.34
CA ALA A 181 -13.60 -21.48 14.65
C ALA A 181 -13.65 -20.66 15.96
N GLY A 182 -12.77 -20.96 16.91
CA GLY A 182 -12.62 -20.23 18.17
C GLY A 182 -11.88 -18.88 18.06
N SER A 183 -11.25 -18.60 16.90
CA SER A 183 -10.52 -17.35 16.71
C SER A 183 -11.45 -16.14 16.61
N SER A 184 -11.08 -15.08 17.30
CA SER A 184 -11.71 -13.75 17.14
C SER A 184 -11.54 -13.22 15.71
N GLU A 185 -12.34 -12.25 15.31
CA GLU A 185 -12.21 -11.60 14.00
C GLU A 185 -10.83 -10.94 13.83
N LEU A 186 -10.27 -10.43 14.92
CA LEU A 186 -8.92 -9.88 14.97
C LEU A 186 -7.85 -10.94 14.65
N GLU A 187 -7.92 -12.11 15.27
CA GLU A 187 -6.98 -13.21 15.02
C GLU A 187 -7.09 -13.75 13.61
N LYS A 188 -8.31 -13.84 13.05
CA LYS A 188 -8.54 -14.19 11.65
C LYS A 188 -7.92 -13.17 10.69
N SER A 189 -8.11 -11.89 10.97
CA SER A 189 -7.54 -10.79 10.17
C SER A 189 -6.01 -10.83 10.18
N LYS A 190 -5.41 -11.00 11.36
CA LYS A 190 -3.95 -11.20 11.51
C LYS A 190 -3.46 -12.42 10.72
N TYR A 191 -4.15 -13.54 10.81
CA TYR A 191 -3.79 -14.75 10.09
C TYR A 191 -3.75 -14.51 8.58
N PHE A 192 -4.79 -13.90 8.00
CA PHE A 192 -4.84 -13.63 6.56
C PHE A 192 -3.82 -12.61 6.10
N ALA A 193 -3.59 -11.54 6.87
CA ALA A 193 -2.57 -10.55 6.55
C ALA A 193 -1.16 -11.18 6.57
N ASN A 194 -0.87 -12.04 7.54
CA ASN A 194 0.40 -12.77 7.61
C ASN A 194 0.57 -13.74 6.43
N VAL A 195 -0.50 -14.47 6.07
CA VAL A 195 -0.48 -15.37 4.90
C VAL A 195 -0.27 -14.56 3.62
N PHE A 196 -0.99 -13.46 3.44
CA PHE A 196 -0.82 -12.56 2.29
C PHE A 196 0.62 -12.04 2.17
N HIS A 197 1.18 -11.53 3.28
CA HIS A 197 2.56 -11.07 3.34
C HIS A 197 3.57 -12.18 2.99
N SER A 198 3.35 -13.39 3.53
CA SER A 198 4.23 -14.53 3.30
C SER A 198 4.24 -14.99 1.83
N ILE A 199 3.05 -15.12 1.22
CA ILE A 199 2.91 -15.60 -0.17
C ILE A 199 3.50 -14.59 -1.16
N ASN A 200 3.32 -13.29 -0.93
CA ASN A 200 3.80 -12.28 -1.85
C ASN A 200 5.33 -12.09 -1.86
N ARG A 201 6.05 -12.66 -0.90
CA ARG A 201 7.52 -12.70 -0.93
C ARG A 201 8.08 -13.62 -2.02
N GLU A 202 7.32 -14.60 -2.49
CA GLU A 202 7.75 -15.62 -3.46
C GLU A 202 7.27 -15.37 -4.90
N GLY A 203 6.29 -14.46 -5.11
CA GLY A 203 5.66 -14.19 -6.41
C GLY A 203 6.20 -12.95 -7.14
N THR A 204 5.37 -12.31 -7.98
CA THR A 204 5.66 -10.97 -8.50
C THR A 204 5.74 -10.01 -7.32
N LYS A 205 6.95 -9.57 -6.99
CA LYS A 205 7.23 -8.84 -5.77
C LYS A 205 6.33 -7.62 -5.63
N LEU A 206 5.64 -7.53 -4.51
CA LEU A 206 5.05 -6.28 -4.05
C LEU A 206 6.17 -5.28 -3.75
N THR A 207 5.89 -4.00 -3.93
CA THR A 207 6.77 -3.01 -3.30
C THR A 207 6.69 -3.18 -1.78
N PRO A 208 7.74 -2.77 -1.05
CA PRO A 208 7.72 -2.82 0.41
C PRO A 208 6.47 -2.16 1.01
N GLN A 209 6.05 -1.03 0.44
CA GLN A 209 4.89 -0.28 0.89
C GLN A 209 3.56 -1.02 0.60
N GLU A 210 3.42 -1.67 -0.57
CA GLU A 210 2.24 -2.51 -0.88
C GLU A 210 2.15 -3.70 0.09
N SER A 211 3.30 -4.29 0.43
CA SER A 211 3.36 -5.39 1.42
C SER A 211 2.93 -4.89 2.81
N ARG A 212 3.43 -3.74 3.22
CA ARG A 212 3.11 -3.09 4.49
C ARG A 212 1.63 -2.71 4.61
N ALA A 213 1.00 -2.29 3.51
CA ALA A 213 -0.42 -1.91 3.50
C ALA A 213 -1.35 -3.03 3.98
N ALA A 214 -0.97 -4.30 3.80
CA ALA A 214 -1.73 -5.43 4.34
C ALA A 214 -1.80 -5.42 5.88
N LEU A 215 -0.78 -4.89 6.54
CA LEU A 215 -0.72 -4.80 8.00
C LEU A 215 -1.71 -3.79 8.57
N TYR A 216 -2.12 -2.76 7.81
CA TYR A 216 -3.10 -1.75 8.25
C TYR A 216 -4.47 -2.33 8.58
N TYR A 217 -4.74 -3.54 8.11
CA TYR A 217 -6.02 -4.23 8.33
C TYR A 217 -5.96 -5.30 9.41
N GLN A 218 -4.85 -5.41 10.13
CA GLN A 218 -4.72 -6.32 11.27
C GLN A 218 -5.45 -5.77 12.49
N GLY A 219 -6.74 -6.10 12.61
CA GLY A 219 -7.56 -5.75 13.77
C GLY A 219 -8.46 -4.56 13.60
N GLY A 220 -8.49 -3.96 12.43
CA GLY A 220 -9.33 -2.81 12.09
C GLY A 220 -9.04 -2.33 10.69
N ASN A 221 -9.48 -1.13 10.35
CA ASN A 221 -9.09 -0.44 9.15
C ASN A 221 -8.37 0.85 9.56
N TYR A 222 -7.05 0.82 9.53
CA TYR A 222 -6.18 1.92 9.92
C TYR A 222 -5.57 2.66 8.72
N GLN A 223 -6.03 2.37 7.50
CA GLN A 223 -5.48 2.98 6.28
C GLN A 223 -5.55 4.51 6.31
N ALA A 224 -6.70 5.09 6.68
CA ALA A 224 -6.87 6.53 6.72
C ALA A 224 -5.98 7.24 7.75
N GLU A 225 -5.55 6.52 8.77
CA GLU A 225 -4.67 7.02 9.83
C GLU A 225 -3.19 6.89 9.46
N LEU A 226 -2.82 5.83 8.74
CA LEU A 226 -1.45 5.53 8.33
C LEU A 226 -1.09 6.04 6.93
N GLU A 227 -2.10 6.25 6.07
CA GLU A 227 -1.97 6.86 4.73
C GLU A 227 -3.05 7.94 4.52
N PRO A 228 -3.01 9.04 5.29
CA PRO A 228 -4.00 10.09 5.15
C PRO A 228 -3.95 10.74 3.77
N GLU A 229 -5.12 11.22 3.31
CA GLU A 229 -5.31 11.74 1.94
C GLU A 229 -4.34 12.87 1.56
N PHE A 230 -3.94 13.72 2.52
CA PHE A 230 -3.01 14.82 2.26
C PHE A 230 -1.63 14.34 1.77
N CYS A 231 -1.24 13.10 2.07
CA CYS A 231 0.04 12.54 1.61
C CYS A 231 0.11 12.42 0.09
N LYS A 232 -1.04 12.33 -0.59
CA LYS A 232 -1.10 12.30 -2.06
C LYS A 232 -0.69 13.63 -2.70
N GLY A 233 -0.94 14.73 -2.00
CA GLY A 233 -0.57 16.07 -2.44
C GLY A 233 0.91 16.41 -2.20
N ILE A 234 1.49 15.85 -1.14
CA ILE A 234 2.88 16.13 -0.73
C ILE A 234 3.83 15.16 -1.43
N THR A 235 4.80 15.69 -2.18
CA THR A 235 5.73 14.84 -2.94
C THR A 235 7.18 15.26 -2.74
N ALA A 236 8.10 14.30 -2.90
CA ALA A 236 9.51 14.56 -3.10
C ALA A 236 9.98 13.82 -4.35
N ASN A 237 10.70 14.51 -5.23
CA ASN A 237 11.17 13.96 -6.51
C ASN A 237 10.04 13.24 -7.29
N ASN A 238 8.87 13.88 -7.39
CA ASN A 238 7.63 13.35 -7.99
C ASN A 238 7.06 12.07 -7.34
N SER A 239 7.59 11.67 -6.19
CA SER A 239 7.12 10.51 -5.42
C SER A 239 6.32 10.96 -4.21
N GLN A 240 5.23 10.25 -3.88
CA GLN A 240 4.34 10.58 -2.77
C GLN A 240 5.07 10.46 -1.42
N MET A 241 4.73 11.31 -0.47
CA MET A 241 5.22 11.21 0.91
C MET A 241 4.84 9.85 1.53
N ASP A 242 5.83 9.14 2.08
CA ASP A 242 5.61 7.96 2.92
C ASP A 242 5.39 8.38 4.37
N PHE A 243 4.12 8.49 4.75
CA PHE A 243 3.75 8.96 6.09
C PHE A 243 4.14 7.98 7.19
N VAL A 244 4.03 6.67 6.92
CA VAL A 244 4.46 5.63 7.88
C VAL A 244 5.95 5.69 8.13
N ARG A 245 6.76 5.97 7.11
CA ARG A 245 8.20 6.22 7.28
C ARG A 245 8.44 7.35 8.29
N SER A 246 7.76 8.49 8.10
CA SER A 246 7.92 9.64 9.00
C SER A 246 7.48 9.30 10.42
N LEU A 247 6.32 8.66 10.60
CA LEU A 247 5.83 8.25 11.91
C LEU A 247 6.76 7.26 12.62
N ALA A 248 7.21 6.22 11.92
CA ALA A 248 8.10 5.22 12.47
C ALA A 248 9.43 5.83 12.94
N LEU A 249 10.03 6.68 12.11
CA LEU A 249 11.29 7.34 12.44
C LEU A 249 11.14 8.32 13.61
N LEU A 250 10.08 9.14 13.61
CA LEU A 250 9.88 10.16 14.64
C LEU A 250 9.43 9.58 15.98
N SER A 251 8.60 8.55 15.99
CA SER A 251 8.23 7.84 17.21
C SER A 251 9.41 7.06 17.79
N ASN A 252 10.26 6.47 16.92
CA ASN A 252 11.51 5.86 17.34
C ASN A 252 12.49 6.91 17.87
N TYR A 253 12.67 8.05 17.19
CA TYR A 253 13.46 9.18 17.66
C TYR A 253 12.99 9.65 19.05
N ASN A 254 11.69 9.77 19.25
CA ASN A 254 11.12 10.15 20.54
C ASN A 254 11.43 9.15 21.66
N LYS A 255 11.48 7.85 21.35
CA LYS A 255 11.77 6.79 22.32
C LYS A 255 13.24 6.66 22.66
N VAL A 256 14.11 6.71 21.65
CA VAL A 256 15.54 6.31 21.83
C VAL A 256 16.54 7.46 21.63
N GLY A 257 16.09 8.62 21.15
CA GLY A 257 16.92 9.82 20.89
C GLY A 257 17.67 9.76 19.56
N ALA A 258 18.19 10.92 19.12
CA ALA A 258 18.80 11.12 17.79
C ALA A 258 19.86 10.07 17.44
N LYS A 259 20.83 9.84 18.31
CA LYS A 259 21.97 8.95 18.07
C LYS A 259 21.58 7.47 17.92
N ARG A 260 20.40 7.07 18.40
CA ARG A 260 19.92 5.69 18.39
C ARG A 260 18.78 5.45 17.39
N THR A 261 18.22 6.51 16.80
CA THR A 261 17.16 6.40 15.80
C THR A 261 17.55 5.43 14.68
N ALA A 262 16.67 4.50 14.34
CA ALA A 262 16.87 3.44 13.36
C ALA A 262 18.17 2.61 13.58
N ARG A 263 18.59 2.43 14.85
CA ARG A 263 19.74 1.59 15.17
C ARG A 263 19.46 0.13 14.82
N GLY A 264 20.36 -0.49 14.05
CA GLY A 264 20.17 -1.84 13.51
C GLY A 264 19.63 -1.87 12.08
N TYR A 265 19.11 -0.74 11.57
CA TYR A 265 18.53 -0.59 10.23
C TYR A 265 19.39 0.35 9.38
N ILE A 266 20.65 -0.03 9.14
CA ILE A 266 21.67 0.84 8.53
C ILE A 266 21.34 1.12 7.05
N TYR A 267 20.90 0.10 6.31
CA TYR A 267 20.58 0.22 4.89
C TYR A 267 19.14 0.65 4.69
N VAL A 268 18.87 1.42 3.66
CA VAL A 268 17.51 1.90 3.31
C VAL A 268 16.52 0.73 3.25
N GLY A 269 16.85 -0.32 2.51
CA GLY A 269 15.98 -1.51 2.41
C GLY A 269 15.71 -2.24 3.73
N SER A 270 16.61 -2.15 4.72
CA SER A 270 16.38 -2.75 6.03
C SER A 270 15.42 -1.93 6.91
N ARG A 271 15.26 -0.63 6.63
CA ARG A 271 14.36 0.24 7.39
C ARG A 271 12.89 -0.08 7.18
N GLU A 272 12.54 -0.72 6.08
CA GLU A 272 11.18 -1.22 5.88
C GLU A 272 10.74 -2.15 7.02
N THR A 273 11.65 -2.97 7.55
CA THR A 273 11.35 -3.77 8.75
C THR A 273 10.99 -2.91 9.96
N LEU A 274 11.68 -1.78 10.17
CA LEU A 274 11.33 -0.84 11.23
C LEU A 274 9.94 -0.22 11.01
N TYR A 275 9.60 0.08 9.75
CA TYR A 275 8.30 0.65 9.39
C TYR A 275 7.17 -0.36 9.57
N GLU A 276 7.38 -1.63 9.18
CA GLU A 276 6.45 -2.73 9.44
C GLU A 276 6.25 -2.97 10.96
N GLU A 277 7.33 -2.95 11.74
CA GLU A 277 7.26 -3.07 13.20
C GLU A 277 6.47 -1.91 13.84
N PHE A 278 6.63 -0.69 13.33
CA PHE A 278 5.83 0.46 13.78
C PHE A 278 4.34 0.25 13.47
N VAL A 279 4.01 -0.17 12.25
CA VAL A 279 2.62 -0.45 11.88
C VAL A 279 2.02 -1.52 12.77
N LEU A 280 2.75 -2.59 13.05
CA LEU A 280 2.30 -3.64 13.96
C LEU A 280 2.06 -3.10 15.38
N ALA A 281 3.00 -2.33 15.92
CA ALA A 281 2.84 -1.70 17.23
C ALA A 281 1.61 -0.77 17.27
N TYR A 282 1.37 -0.01 16.18
CA TYR A 282 0.21 0.87 16.06
C TYR A 282 -1.11 0.07 16.03
N VAL A 283 -1.21 -0.89 15.14
CA VAL A 283 -2.43 -1.68 14.91
C VAL A 283 -2.77 -2.56 16.12
N LEU A 284 -1.75 -3.07 16.81
CA LEU A 284 -1.92 -3.90 18.02
C LEU A 284 -2.12 -3.08 19.29
N LYS A 285 -2.02 -1.73 19.18
CA LYS A 285 -2.12 -0.81 20.31
C LYS A 285 -1.17 -1.18 21.45
N GLU A 286 0.13 -1.18 21.14
CA GLU A 286 1.22 -1.47 22.09
C GLU A 286 1.81 -0.16 22.63
N PRO A 287 1.20 0.49 23.65
CA PRO A 287 1.67 1.79 24.16
C PRO A 287 3.04 1.69 24.84
N ASP A 288 3.38 0.53 25.38
CA ASP A 288 4.65 0.27 26.05
C ASP A 288 5.72 -0.33 25.14
N ASN A 289 5.61 -0.11 23.82
CA ASN A 289 6.56 -0.64 22.86
C ASN A 289 7.98 -0.12 23.14
N GLU A 290 8.98 -1.01 23.11
CA GLU A 290 10.37 -0.67 23.42
C GLU A 290 11.02 0.23 22.36
N LYS A 291 10.51 0.21 21.12
CA LYS A 291 11.09 0.92 19.97
C LYS A 291 10.39 2.24 19.66
N PHE A 292 9.12 2.38 20.02
CA PHE A 292 8.28 3.49 19.60
C PHE A 292 7.60 4.16 20.78
N LEU A 293 7.55 5.49 20.73
CA LEU A 293 6.82 6.31 21.70
C LEU A 293 5.99 7.37 20.94
N LEU A 294 4.69 7.22 20.97
CA LEU A 294 3.70 8.06 20.31
C LEU A 294 2.53 8.30 21.27
N ASP A 295 1.87 9.42 21.17
CA ASP A 295 0.61 9.69 21.86
C ASP A 295 -0.54 8.91 21.16
N TRP A 296 -0.69 7.64 21.52
CA TRP A 296 -1.67 6.73 20.92
C TRP A 296 -3.11 7.15 21.23
N GLU A 297 -3.34 7.68 22.40
CA GLU A 297 -4.68 8.01 22.89
C GLU A 297 -5.27 9.20 22.11
N HIS A 298 -4.45 10.20 21.82
CA HIS A 298 -4.89 11.42 21.15
C HIS A 298 -4.53 11.46 19.66
N TYR A 299 -4.05 10.34 19.09
CA TYR A 299 -3.53 10.30 17.72
C TYR A 299 -4.51 10.85 16.68
N ALA A 300 -5.79 10.44 16.73
CA ALA A 300 -6.79 10.91 15.77
C ALA A 300 -7.03 12.42 15.86
N ALA A 301 -7.11 12.98 17.08
CA ALA A 301 -7.23 14.43 17.29
C ALA A 301 -5.98 15.18 16.82
N ASN A 302 -4.81 14.64 17.09
CA ASN A 302 -3.53 15.21 16.66
C ASN A 302 -3.35 15.15 15.14
N LEU A 303 -3.88 14.12 14.47
CA LEU A 303 -3.90 14.02 13.01
C LEU A 303 -4.78 15.09 12.36
N GLU A 304 -5.93 15.41 12.96
CA GLU A 304 -6.75 16.54 12.51
C GLU A 304 -6.06 17.89 12.72
N LYS A 305 -5.33 18.07 13.84
CA LYS A 305 -4.48 19.26 14.03
C LYS A 305 -3.41 19.38 12.94
N LEU A 306 -2.77 18.26 12.56
CA LEU A 306 -1.78 18.26 11.48
C LEU A 306 -2.41 18.65 10.14
N LYS A 307 -3.59 18.11 9.80
CA LYS A 307 -4.30 18.49 8.56
C LYS A 307 -4.58 19.99 8.50
N ASN A 308 -5.08 20.57 9.60
CA ASN A 308 -5.34 21.99 9.68
C ASN A 308 -4.05 22.81 9.55
N ALA A 309 -2.99 22.41 10.25
CA ALA A 309 -1.68 23.07 10.15
C ALA A 309 -1.13 23.05 8.72
N LEU A 310 -1.28 21.94 7.99
CA LEU A 310 -0.83 21.85 6.60
C LEU A 310 -1.54 22.85 5.69
N ASP A 311 -2.85 23.06 5.88
CA ASP A 311 -3.61 24.07 5.14
C ASP A 311 -3.17 25.50 5.55
N GLU A 312 -3.08 25.81 6.83
CA GLU A 312 -2.72 27.14 7.36
C GLU A 312 -1.27 27.56 7.00
N LEU A 313 -0.34 26.59 6.98
CA LEU A 313 1.06 26.82 6.64
C LEU A 313 1.34 26.78 5.12
N GLY A 314 0.35 26.46 4.30
CA GLY A 314 0.50 26.31 2.85
C GLY A 314 1.37 25.11 2.43
N LEU A 315 1.34 24.03 3.20
CA LEU A 315 2.17 22.83 3.01
C LEU A 315 1.40 21.63 2.41
N LYS A 316 0.07 21.69 2.32
CA LYS A 316 -0.81 20.57 1.94
C LYS A 316 -0.47 19.92 0.61
N ASP A 317 -0.09 20.71 -0.41
CA ASP A 317 0.22 20.21 -1.74
C ASP A 317 1.68 20.51 -2.15
N ARG A 318 2.56 20.55 -1.15
CA ARG A 318 3.96 20.94 -1.36
C ARG A 318 4.68 19.92 -2.23
N LYS A 319 5.31 20.44 -3.28
CA LYS A 319 6.21 19.69 -4.17
C LYS A 319 7.65 19.95 -3.74
N CYS A 320 8.26 19.02 -3.04
CA CYS A 320 9.65 19.08 -2.66
C CYS A 320 10.53 18.54 -3.79
N ALA A 321 11.64 19.18 -4.06
CA ALA A 321 12.60 18.74 -5.06
C ALA A 321 13.31 17.45 -4.63
N THR A 322 13.52 17.27 -3.32
CA THR A 322 14.30 16.17 -2.74
C THR A 322 13.67 15.64 -1.46
N ILE A 323 14.08 14.42 -1.05
CA ILE A 323 13.74 13.87 0.26
C ILE A 323 14.32 14.71 1.42
N ILE A 324 15.42 15.43 1.18
CA ILE A 324 16.02 16.33 2.17
C ILE A 324 15.07 17.49 2.48
N GLU A 325 14.51 18.11 1.44
CA GLU A 325 13.54 19.17 1.57
C GLU A 325 12.28 18.69 2.29
N LEU A 326 11.76 17.53 1.90
CA LEU A 326 10.59 16.92 2.54
C LEU A 326 10.85 16.71 4.04
N ASP A 327 11.97 16.08 4.39
CA ASP A 327 12.28 15.77 5.79
C ASP A 327 12.41 17.05 6.64
N TYR A 328 13.04 18.12 6.14
CA TYR A 328 13.18 19.37 6.88
C TYR A 328 11.83 20.09 7.08
N PHE A 329 10.95 20.08 6.07
CA PHE A 329 9.65 20.73 6.21
C PHE A 329 8.66 19.93 7.09
N PHE A 330 8.72 18.62 7.09
CA PHE A 330 7.66 17.81 7.70
C PHE A 330 8.03 17.12 9.01
N ASN A 331 9.31 16.72 9.22
CA ASN A 331 9.65 15.93 10.40
C ASN A 331 9.39 16.69 11.71
N GLY A 332 9.81 17.94 11.85
CA GLY A 332 9.57 18.72 13.06
C GLY A 332 8.09 18.99 13.30
N LEU A 333 7.34 19.33 12.23
CA LEU A 333 5.91 19.56 12.31
C LEU A 333 5.15 18.31 12.78
N ILE A 334 5.39 17.15 12.13
CA ILE A 334 4.79 15.87 12.50
C ILE A 334 5.20 15.48 13.92
N TYR A 335 6.47 15.69 14.28
CA TYR A 335 6.96 15.35 15.61
C TYR A 335 6.21 16.10 16.70
N TYR A 336 6.08 17.41 16.61
CA TYR A 336 5.41 18.17 17.65
C TYR A 336 3.90 17.99 17.66
N LEU A 337 3.25 17.94 16.50
CA LEU A 337 1.80 17.77 16.45
C LEU A 337 1.35 16.34 16.77
N LEU A 338 1.93 15.33 16.12
CA LEU A 338 1.46 13.94 16.26
C LEU A 338 2.16 13.19 17.40
N VAL A 339 3.50 13.30 17.49
CA VAL A 339 4.24 12.48 18.45
C VAL A 339 4.19 13.10 19.84
N LYS A 340 4.17 14.44 19.95
CA LYS A 340 4.13 15.18 21.22
C LYS A 340 2.77 15.79 21.56
N GLY A 341 1.82 15.83 20.65
CA GLY A 341 0.49 16.39 20.87
C GLY A 341 0.48 17.89 21.22
N LYS A 342 1.47 18.64 20.74
CA LYS A 342 1.63 20.08 21.08
C LYS A 342 0.77 20.96 20.18
N ASP A 343 0.43 22.15 20.69
CA ASP A 343 -0.18 23.22 19.90
C ASP A 343 0.92 24.14 19.37
N TYR A 344 0.66 24.86 18.26
CA TYR A 344 1.63 25.72 17.58
C TYR A 344 1.21 27.17 17.55
N ASP A 345 2.19 28.05 17.46
CA ASP A 345 2.02 29.48 17.24
C ASP A 345 2.24 29.82 15.76
N LEU A 346 1.14 30.07 15.04
CA LEU A 346 1.18 30.41 13.62
C LEU A 346 2.03 31.67 13.33
N ALA A 347 2.10 32.61 14.24
CA ALA A 347 2.89 33.84 14.07
C ALA A 347 4.39 33.55 13.89
N LYS A 348 4.87 32.42 14.39
CA LYS A 348 6.27 31.95 14.26
C LYS A 348 6.59 31.25 12.95
N TRP A 349 5.61 31.01 12.10
CA TRP A 349 5.81 30.21 10.88
C TRP A 349 6.87 30.80 9.94
N ASN A 350 6.82 32.10 9.66
CA ASN A 350 7.78 32.73 8.73
C ASN A 350 9.23 32.66 9.25
N GLU A 351 9.43 32.77 10.53
CA GLU A 351 10.74 32.61 11.18
C GLU A 351 11.21 31.14 11.05
N THR A 352 10.36 30.20 11.41
CA THR A 352 10.62 28.74 11.29
C THR A 352 10.93 28.34 9.85
N LYS A 353 10.14 28.80 8.89
CA LYS A 353 10.34 28.55 7.46
C LYS A 353 11.70 29.04 6.99
N THR A 354 12.11 30.24 7.39
CA THR A 354 13.42 30.79 7.04
C THR A 354 14.57 29.95 7.59
N VAL A 355 14.42 29.39 8.80
CA VAL A 355 15.42 28.47 9.38
C VAL A 355 15.49 27.19 8.56
N ILE A 356 14.34 26.60 8.20
CA ILE A 356 14.26 25.38 7.39
C ILE A 356 14.93 25.58 6.03
N GLU A 357 14.62 26.68 5.33
CA GLU A 357 15.20 26.99 4.02
C GLU A 357 16.74 27.11 4.11
N LYS A 358 17.26 27.76 5.16
CA LYS A 358 18.71 27.80 5.39
C LYS A 358 19.33 26.42 5.65
N LEU A 359 18.64 25.53 6.36
CA LEU A 359 19.12 24.17 6.59
C LEU A 359 19.20 23.37 5.28
N ILE A 360 18.19 23.52 4.40
CA ILE A 360 18.18 22.90 3.07
C ILE A 360 19.36 23.42 2.23
N ASP A 361 19.57 24.73 2.19
CA ASP A 361 20.64 25.34 1.41
C ASP A 361 22.04 24.96 1.94
N SER A 362 22.18 24.78 3.25
CA SER A 362 23.43 24.43 3.91
C SER A 362 23.81 22.95 3.81
N ALA A 363 22.96 22.10 3.26
CA ALA A 363 23.25 20.69 3.08
C ALA A 363 24.47 20.52 2.14
N ASP A 364 25.52 19.89 2.66
CA ASP A 364 26.75 19.64 1.89
C ASP A 364 26.54 18.62 0.77
N GLN A 365 27.48 18.56 -0.17
CA GLN A 365 27.39 17.72 -1.35
C GLN A 365 27.27 16.23 -0.98
N LYS A 366 28.00 15.78 0.05
CA LYS A 366 27.93 14.38 0.51
C LYS A 366 26.57 14.02 1.06
N HIS A 367 25.89 14.95 1.73
CA HIS A 367 24.53 14.77 2.20
C HIS A 367 23.55 14.68 1.00
N LYS A 368 23.74 15.51 -0.02
CA LYS A 368 22.91 15.50 -1.24
C LYS A 368 23.11 14.23 -2.06
N ASP A 369 24.36 13.75 -2.18
CA ASP A 369 24.67 12.55 -2.95
C ASP A 369 24.21 11.24 -2.28
N TYR A 370 24.18 11.24 -0.94
CA TYR A 370 23.85 10.05 -0.14
C TYR A 370 22.82 10.32 0.95
N PRO A 371 21.63 10.84 0.61
CA PRO A 371 20.63 11.25 1.59
C PRO A 371 20.13 10.08 2.46
N GLY A 372 20.19 8.85 1.94
CA GLY A 372 19.80 7.62 2.65
C GLY A 372 20.80 7.13 3.69
N GLN A 373 21.99 7.72 3.82
CA GLN A 373 22.91 7.33 4.89
C GLN A 373 22.32 7.67 6.27
N LEU A 374 22.42 6.73 7.20
CA LEU A 374 21.79 6.84 8.52
C LEU A 374 22.23 8.09 9.30
N GLN A 375 23.48 8.52 9.15
CA GLN A 375 23.97 9.76 9.76
C GLN A 375 23.26 11.02 9.21
N HIS A 376 22.99 11.06 7.90
CA HIS A 376 22.32 12.16 7.24
C HIS A 376 20.82 12.19 7.61
N LEU A 377 20.19 11.03 7.66
CA LEU A 377 18.82 10.88 8.12
C LEU A 377 18.64 11.40 9.56
N ARG A 378 19.50 10.95 10.47
CA ARG A 378 19.47 11.39 11.89
C ARG A 378 19.66 12.90 12.02
N LYS A 379 20.60 13.45 11.26
CA LYS A 379 20.86 14.88 11.21
C LYS A 379 19.60 15.65 10.76
N ARG A 380 18.96 15.25 9.67
CA ARG A 380 17.72 15.88 9.19
C ARG A 380 16.60 15.85 10.22
N ILE A 381 16.40 14.70 10.89
CA ILE A 381 15.37 14.58 11.93
C ILE A 381 15.66 15.56 13.07
N GLU A 382 16.88 15.55 13.62
CA GLU A 382 17.28 16.39 14.76
C GLU A 382 17.18 17.88 14.41
N GLU A 383 17.77 18.30 13.29
CA GLU A 383 17.75 19.69 12.84
C GLU A 383 16.34 20.19 12.49
N SER A 384 15.50 19.35 11.87
CA SER A 384 14.11 19.68 11.60
C SER A 384 13.33 19.88 12.91
N VAL A 385 13.47 18.94 13.86
CA VAL A 385 12.81 19.05 15.17
C VAL A 385 13.27 20.33 15.88
N ASP A 386 14.57 20.65 15.83
CA ASP A 386 15.11 21.86 16.46
C ASP A 386 14.59 23.14 15.81
N ALA A 387 14.45 23.18 14.49
CA ALA A 387 13.93 24.34 13.75
C ALA A 387 12.49 24.71 14.16
N TYR A 388 11.68 23.75 14.55
CA TYR A 388 10.30 23.98 14.97
C TYR A 388 10.14 24.35 16.45
N LYS A 389 11.17 24.27 17.29
CA LYS A 389 11.08 24.51 18.74
C LYS A 389 10.37 25.81 19.07
N SER A 390 10.77 26.92 18.45
CA SER A 390 10.19 28.24 18.77
C SER A 390 8.70 28.31 18.44
N MET A 391 8.26 27.66 17.34
CA MET A 391 6.87 27.61 16.91
C MET A 391 5.98 26.82 17.89
N PHE A 392 6.56 25.90 18.62
CA PHE A 392 5.86 25.06 19.62
C PHE A 392 6.14 25.48 21.08
N GLY A 393 6.75 26.69 21.30
CA GLY A 393 7.02 27.23 22.62
C GLY A 393 8.02 26.41 23.44
N ILE A 394 8.94 25.71 22.75
CA ILE A 394 10.00 24.93 23.38
C ILE A 394 11.28 25.75 23.39
N THR A 395 11.82 25.98 24.56
CA THR A 395 13.09 26.69 24.79
C THR A 395 14.29 25.78 24.77
#